data_1f6f5c503c91b1f8ae09f4b999d8a1e0
#
_entry.id   1f6f5c503c91b1f8ae09f4b999d8a1e0
#
_cell.length_a   1.000
_cell.length_b   1.000
_cell.length_c   1.000
_cell.angle_alpha   90.00
_cell.angle_beta   90.00
_cell.angle_gamma   90.00
#
_symmetry.space_group_name_H-M   'P 1'
#
loop_
_entity.id
_entity.type
_entity.pdbx_description
1 polymer ?
#
loop_
_entity_poly.entity_id
_entity_poly.type
_entity_poly.pdbx_seq_one_letter_code
_entity_poly.pdbx_strand_id
1 'polypeptide(L)'
;MTEDNKRIVQQFWDALAARDWAGMEALLTDDAHYTDVGTPGEGGVGPKGVTRRVRIGLEPLEAYEHLPGTNMIAEGDLVMTEHTERWRFHTGEVIDHSFVSVTELRDGRICRWHDYSNIANITDNAPRWWLEHIITESTKP
;
A
#
# COMPACT_ATOMS: atom_id res chain seq x y z
N MET A 1 13.61 11.54 -15.68
CA MET A 1 12.69 12.29 -14.79
C MET A 1 11.40 11.53 -14.59
N THR A 2 10.39 11.66 -15.46
CA THR A 2 9.14 10.92 -15.27
C THR A 2 9.35 9.41 -15.42
N GLU A 3 10.16 8.96 -16.36
CA GLU A 3 10.48 7.54 -16.51
C GLU A 3 11.30 7.01 -15.33
N ASP A 4 12.20 7.80 -14.78
CA ASP A 4 12.93 7.43 -13.56
C ASP A 4 11.99 7.34 -12.36
N ASN A 5 11.06 8.27 -12.24
CA ASN A 5 10.05 8.26 -11.17
C ASN A 5 9.14 7.05 -11.28
N LYS A 6 8.70 6.70 -12.49
CA LYS A 6 7.93 5.45 -12.72
C LYS A 6 8.72 4.22 -12.32
N ARG A 7 10.00 4.17 -12.64
CA ARG A 7 10.86 3.04 -12.27
C ARG A 7 10.98 2.90 -10.75
N ILE A 8 11.16 4.00 -10.04
CA ILE A 8 11.25 4.01 -8.57
C ILE A 8 9.94 3.51 -7.97
N VAL A 9 8.80 4.00 -8.46
CA VAL A 9 7.49 3.57 -7.99
C VAL A 9 7.26 2.09 -8.30
N GLN A 10 7.68 1.60 -9.46
CA GLN A 10 7.58 0.17 -9.78
C GLN A 10 8.43 -0.67 -8.82
N GLN A 11 9.64 -0.23 -8.48
CA GLN A 11 10.47 -0.90 -7.48
C GLN A 11 9.76 -0.95 -6.12
N PHE A 12 9.05 0.13 -5.78
CA PHE A 12 8.28 0.18 -4.54
C PHE A 12 7.13 -0.84 -4.55
N TRP A 13 6.39 -0.95 -5.66
CA TRP A 13 5.34 -1.97 -5.81
C TRP A 13 5.91 -3.38 -5.77
N ASP A 14 7.07 -3.60 -6.36
CA ASP A 14 7.73 -4.91 -6.34
C ASP A 14 8.12 -5.29 -4.91
N ALA A 15 8.64 -4.35 -4.13
CA ALA A 15 8.97 -4.57 -2.72
C ALA A 15 7.70 -4.86 -1.89
N LEU A 16 6.63 -4.12 -2.13
CA LEU A 16 5.34 -4.34 -1.46
C LEU A 16 4.79 -5.73 -1.78
N ALA A 17 4.79 -6.13 -3.05
CA ALA A 17 4.32 -7.45 -3.48
C ALA A 17 5.12 -8.59 -2.82
N ALA A 18 6.42 -8.40 -2.65
CA ALA A 18 7.28 -9.34 -1.96
C ALA A 18 7.20 -9.25 -0.44
N ARG A 19 6.45 -8.29 0.08
CA ARG A 19 6.42 -7.95 1.51
C ARG A 19 7.83 -7.70 2.06
N ASP A 20 8.66 -7.07 1.23
CA ASP A 20 10.02 -6.64 1.58
C ASP A 20 9.94 -5.26 2.23
N TRP A 21 9.70 -5.26 3.54
CA TRP A 21 9.47 -4.03 4.30
C TRP A 21 10.70 -3.11 4.30
N ALA A 22 11.88 -3.68 4.42
CA ALA A 22 13.12 -2.91 4.37
C ALA A 22 13.34 -2.27 2.99
N GLY A 23 13.02 -3.00 1.92
CA GLY A 23 13.10 -2.48 0.55
C GLY A 23 12.14 -1.31 0.32
N MET A 24 10.93 -1.38 0.88
CA MET A 24 9.98 -0.27 0.84
C MET A 24 10.52 0.95 1.60
N GLU A 25 11.01 0.73 2.82
CA GLU A 25 11.52 1.82 3.66
C GLU A 25 12.66 2.58 3.00
N ALA A 26 13.52 1.87 2.28
CA ALA A 26 14.65 2.49 1.57
C ALA A 26 14.22 3.47 0.46
N LEU A 27 13.01 3.32 -0.06
CA LEU A 27 12.46 4.16 -1.12
C LEU A 27 11.58 5.31 -0.62
N LEU A 28 11.42 5.44 0.71
CA LEU A 28 10.59 6.47 1.33
C LEU A 28 11.46 7.59 1.92
N THR A 29 10.95 8.82 1.87
CA THR A 29 11.59 9.94 2.59
C THR A 29 11.30 9.82 4.10
N ASP A 30 12.10 10.51 4.90
CA ASP A 30 11.94 10.48 6.36
C ASP A 30 10.58 11.01 6.83
N ASP A 31 9.96 11.88 6.04
CA ASP A 31 8.64 12.47 6.31
C ASP A 31 7.53 11.90 5.43
N ALA A 32 7.76 10.76 4.78
CA ALA A 32 6.77 10.16 3.89
C ALA A 32 5.44 9.94 4.60
N HIS A 33 4.34 10.20 3.88
CA HIS A 33 2.99 10.04 4.41
C HIS A 33 2.20 9.05 3.56
N TYR A 34 1.62 8.05 4.23
CA TYR A 34 0.73 7.07 3.62
C TYR A 34 -0.66 7.13 4.24
N THR A 35 -1.68 7.10 3.41
CA THR A 35 -3.06 6.93 3.88
C THR A 35 -3.94 6.28 2.81
N ASP A 36 -4.97 5.59 3.28
CA ASP A 36 -6.14 5.24 2.48
C ASP A 36 -7.12 6.41 2.58
N VAL A 37 -7.27 7.15 1.50
CA VAL A 37 -8.08 8.38 1.51
C VAL A 37 -9.53 8.06 1.87
N GLY A 38 -10.07 8.80 2.82
CA GLY A 38 -11.43 8.60 3.33
C GLY A 38 -11.52 7.73 4.58
N THR A 39 -10.43 7.07 4.98
CA THR A 39 -10.41 6.36 6.28
C THR A 39 -10.04 7.33 7.41
N PRO A 40 -10.54 7.10 8.63
CA PRO A 40 -10.18 7.95 9.76
C PRO A 40 -8.74 7.72 10.20
N GLY A 41 -8.14 8.72 10.83
CA GLY A 41 -6.81 8.65 11.39
C GLY A 41 -5.77 9.35 10.51
N GLU A 42 -4.55 9.41 11.02
CA GLU A 42 -3.45 10.16 10.40
C GLU A 42 -2.69 9.35 9.34
N GLY A 43 -2.95 8.06 9.23
CA GLY A 43 -2.18 7.18 8.35
C GLY A 43 -0.81 6.83 8.93
N GLY A 44 0.14 6.52 8.06
CA GLY A 44 1.52 6.23 8.45
C GLY A 44 2.44 7.39 8.10
N VAL A 45 3.35 7.73 9.00
CA VAL A 45 4.33 8.80 8.78
C VAL A 45 5.73 8.25 8.97
N GLY A 46 6.62 8.57 8.01
CA GLY A 46 7.98 8.07 7.97
C GLY A 46 8.08 6.61 7.54
N PRO A 47 9.28 6.14 7.20
CA PRO A 47 9.45 4.76 6.69
C PRO A 47 8.88 3.71 7.64
N LYS A 48 9.17 3.79 8.93
CA LYS A 48 8.68 2.83 9.93
C LYS A 48 7.18 2.95 10.15
N GLY A 49 6.64 4.17 10.19
CA GLY A 49 5.20 4.39 10.36
C GLY A 49 4.40 3.87 9.17
N VAL A 50 4.90 4.08 7.96
CA VAL A 50 4.27 3.57 6.74
C VAL A 50 4.27 2.04 6.72
N THR A 51 5.42 1.41 6.95
CA THR A 51 5.49 -0.06 6.91
C THR A 51 4.72 -0.70 8.05
N ARG A 52 4.70 -0.11 9.24
CA ARG A 52 3.87 -0.60 10.34
C ARG A 52 2.40 -0.67 9.95
N ARG A 53 1.89 0.42 9.36
CA ARG A 53 0.48 0.48 8.95
C ARG A 53 0.15 -0.56 7.90
N VAL A 54 1.01 -0.69 6.90
CA VAL A 54 0.80 -1.66 5.80
C VAL A 54 0.91 -3.09 6.30
N ARG A 55 1.88 -3.37 7.16
CA ARG A 55 2.10 -4.71 7.71
C ARG A 55 0.92 -5.23 8.51
N ILE A 56 0.24 -4.37 9.25
CA ILE A 56 -0.93 -4.78 10.04
C ILE A 56 -1.94 -5.51 9.14
N GLY A 57 -2.19 -5.00 7.95
CA GLY A 57 -3.14 -5.61 7.02
C GLY A 57 -2.58 -6.75 6.20
N LEU A 58 -1.36 -6.65 5.74
CA LEU A 58 -0.81 -7.55 4.72
C LEU A 58 -0.01 -8.72 5.29
N GLU A 59 0.64 -8.56 6.44
CA GLU A 59 1.47 -9.61 7.02
C GLU A 59 0.68 -10.87 7.39
N PRO A 60 -0.58 -10.77 7.91
CA PRO A 60 -1.37 -11.95 8.23
C PRO A 60 -1.90 -12.73 7.01
N LEU A 61 -1.82 -12.18 5.80
CA LEU A 61 -2.35 -12.86 4.62
C LEU A 61 -1.53 -14.11 4.29
N GLU A 62 -2.22 -15.18 3.90
CA GLU A 62 -1.55 -16.39 3.42
C GLU A 62 -0.76 -16.11 2.15
N ALA A 63 -1.36 -15.32 1.23
CA ALA A 63 -0.70 -14.86 0.02
C ALA A 63 -1.20 -13.47 -0.36
N TYR A 64 -0.32 -12.70 -0.97
CA TYR A 64 -0.59 -11.34 -1.41
C TYR A 64 0.06 -11.15 -2.78
N GLU A 65 -0.72 -10.81 -3.78
CA GLU A 65 -0.28 -10.77 -5.17
C GLU A 65 -0.67 -9.46 -5.82
N HIS A 66 0.22 -8.91 -6.65
CA HIS A 66 -0.13 -7.85 -7.60
C HIS A 66 -0.47 -8.50 -8.93
N LEU A 67 -1.70 -8.28 -9.41
CA LEU A 67 -2.17 -8.89 -10.64
C LEU A 67 -1.63 -8.12 -11.87
N PRO A 68 -1.52 -8.78 -13.04
CA PRO A 68 -1.12 -8.10 -14.28
C PRO A 68 -2.18 -7.08 -14.70
N GLY A 69 -1.80 -6.15 -15.60
CA GLY A 69 -2.70 -5.13 -16.12
C GLY A 69 -2.57 -3.78 -15.43
N THR A 70 -1.46 -3.55 -14.72
CA THR A 70 -1.14 -2.27 -14.08
C THR A 70 -0.96 -1.18 -15.14
N ASN A 71 -1.60 -0.03 -14.92
CA ASN A 71 -1.41 1.18 -15.71
C ASN A 71 -0.73 2.24 -14.85
N MET A 72 0.27 2.90 -15.42
CA MET A 72 1.03 3.91 -14.69
C MET A 72 1.24 5.13 -15.56
N ILE A 73 0.89 6.30 -15.04
CA ILE A 73 1.14 7.59 -15.68
C ILE A 73 1.94 8.48 -14.74
N ALA A 74 2.73 9.36 -15.32
CA ALA A 74 3.56 10.29 -14.54
C ALA A 74 3.57 11.67 -15.18
N GLU A 75 3.56 12.69 -14.34
CA GLU A 75 3.74 14.08 -14.74
C GLU A 75 4.48 14.80 -13.61
N GLY A 76 5.62 15.41 -13.94
CA GLY A 76 6.47 16.04 -12.92
C GLY A 76 6.88 15.02 -11.86
N ASP A 77 6.64 15.35 -10.61
CA ASP A 77 6.97 14.52 -9.46
C ASP A 77 5.86 13.55 -9.07
N LEU A 78 4.73 13.55 -9.80
CA LEU A 78 3.59 12.69 -9.49
C LEU A 78 3.61 11.44 -10.37
N VAL A 79 3.32 10.31 -9.75
CA VAL A 79 3.07 9.04 -10.46
C VAL A 79 1.77 8.47 -9.94
N MET A 80 0.86 8.18 -10.86
CA MET A 80 -0.41 7.52 -10.55
C MET A 80 -0.39 6.10 -11.10
N THR A 81 -0.82 5.16 -10.28
CA THR A 81 -0.86 3.75 -10.65
C THR A 81 -2.25 3.19 -10.44
N GLU A 82 -2.85 2.67 -11.51
CA GLU A 82 -4.08 1.88 -11.43
C GLU A 82 -3.68 0.42 -11.38
N HIS A 83 -4.03 -0.28 -10.32
CA HIS A 83 -3.61 -1.66 -10.12
C HIS A 83 -4.64 -2.47 -9.34
N THR A 84 -4.47 -3.80 -9.38
CA THR A 84 -5.32 -4.75 -8.66
C THR A 84 -4.45 -5.68 -7.85
N GLU A 85 -4.80 -5.85 -6.58
CA GLU A 85 -4.18 -6.79 -5.67
C GLU A 85 -5.11 -7.97 -5.44
N ARG A 86 -4.54 -9.15 -5.18
CA ARG A 86 -5.29 -10.32 -4.73
C ARG A 86 -4.82 -10.71 -3.35
N TRP A 87 -5.77 -10.72 -2.42
CA TRP A 87 -5.54 -11.07 -1.02
C TRP A 87 -6.11 -12.45 -0.76
N ARG A 88 -5.28 -13.36 -0.27
CA ARG A 88 -5.70 -14.70 0.10
C ARG A 88 -5.55 -14.90 1.59
N PHE A 89 -6.63 -15.32 2.23
CA PHE A 89 -6.66 -15.60 3.67
C PHE A 89 -6.57 -17.12 3.89
N HIS A 90 -5.89 -17.53 4.98
CA HIS A 90 -5.75 -18.97 5.28
C HIS A 90 -7.11 -19.66 5.54
N THR A 91 -8.15 -18.90 5.83
CA THR A 91 -9.51 -19.40 6.03
C THR A 91 -10.29 -19.54 4.72
N GLY A 92 -9.67 -19.26 3.57
CA GLY A 92 -10.22 -19.55 2.25
C GLY A 92 -10.79 -18.36 1.49
N GLU A 93 -11.00 -17.22 2.15
CA GLU A 93 -11.50 -16.03 1.46
C GLU A 93 -10.45 -15.50 0.48
N VAL A 94 -10.91 -14.95 -0.65
CA VAL A 94 -10.06 -14.31 -1.66
C VAL A 94 -10.71 -12.99 -2.03
N ILE A 95 -9.94 -11.92 -1.99
CA ILE A 95 -10.41 -10.57 -2.37
C ILE A 95 -9.53 -10.04 -3.49
N ASP A 96 -10.14 -9.65 -4.60
CA ASP A 96 -9.49 -8.86 -5.64
C ASP A 96 -9.86 -7.40 -5.40
N HIS A 97 -8.85 -6.56 -5.20
CA HIS A 97 -9.02 -5.17 -4.82
C HIS A 97 -8.33 -4.27 -5.83
N SER A 98 -9.13 -3.50 -6.59
CA SER A 98 -8.64 -2.55 -7.58
C SER A 98 -8.69 -1.14 -7.01
N PHE A 99 -7.62 -0.37 -7.25
CA PHE A 99 -7.52 0.97 -6.69
C PHE A 99 -6.49 1.81 -7.47
N VAL A 100 -6.46 3.09 -7.15
CA VAL A 100 -5.47 4.02 -7.69
C VAL A 100 -4.61 4.55 -6.56
N SER A 101 -3.30 4.46 -6.75
CA SER A 101 -2.31 5.05 -5.85
C SER A 101 -1.77 6.33 -6.47
N VAL A 102 -1.75 7.40 -5.69
CA VAL A 102 -1.06 8.64 -6.05
C VAL A 102 0.22 8.72 -5.24
N THR A 103 1.35 8.73 -5.93
CA THR A 103 2.66 8.87 -5.29
C THR A 103 3.31 10.17 -5.75
N GLU A 104 3.98 10.83 -4.81
CA GLU A 104 4.80 12.01 -5.09
C GLU A 104 6.23 11.70 -4.69
N LEU A 105 7.18 12.09 -5.55
CA LEU A 105 8.59 11.84 -5.31
C LEU A 105 9.32 13.15 -5.02
N ARG A 106 10.35 13.05 -4.19
CA ARG A 106 11.27 14.14 -3.89
C ARG A 106 12.67 13.57 -3.80
N ASP A 107 13.56 14.06 -4.66
CA ASP A 107 14.96 13.61 -4.72
C ASP A 107 15.10 12.08 -4.84
N GLY A 108 14.28 11.47 -5.70
CA GLY A 108 14.36 10.04 -5.99
C GLY A 108 13.73 9.13 -4.94
N ARG A 109 12.95 9.68 -4.00
CA ARG A 109 12.24 8.90 -2.98
C ARG A 109 10.79 9.34 -2.90
N ILE A 110 9.93 8.41 -2.47
CA ILE A 110 8.50 8.66 -2.31
C ILE A 110 8.29 9.45 -1.01
N CYS A 111 7.71 10.64 -1.12
CA CYS A 111 7.37 11.46 0.04
C CYS A 111 5.87 11.44 0.36
N ARG A 112 5.04 10.94 -0.56
CA ARG A 112 3.61 10.80 -0.35
C ARG A 112 3.08 9.60 -1.12
N TRP A 113 2.28 8.78 -0.45
CA TRP A 113 1.59 7.64 -1.03
C TRP A 113 0.16 7.63 -0.51
N HIS A 114 -0.78 7.98 -1.37
CA HIS A 114 -2.20 8.02 -1.04
C HIS A 114 -2.96 7.07 -1.95
N ASP A 115 -3.70 6.14 -1.34
CA ASP A 115 -4.54 5.18 -2.06
C ASP A 115 -5.98 5.65 -2.08
N TYR A 116 -6.60 5.58 -3.26
CA TYR A 116 -7.99 5.89 -3.49
C TYR A 116 -8.71 4.60 -3.87
N SER A 117 -9.49 4.05 -2.96
CA SER A 117 -10.15 2.78 -3.16
C SER A 117 -11.51 2.74 -2.48
N ASN A 118 -12.31 1.75 -2.88
CA ASN A 118 -13.51 1.38 -2.14
C ASN A 118 -13.11 0.42 -1.02
N ILE A 119 -12.80 0.96 0.16
CA ILE A 119 -12.36 0.15 1.29
C ILE A 119 -13.41 -0.88 1.74
N ALA A 120 -14.69 -0.61 1.46
CA ALA A 120 -15.76 -1.56 1.77
C ALA A 120 -15.58 -2.89 1.05
N ASN A 121 -14.92 -2.90 -0.12
CA ASN A 121 -14.59 -4.16 -0.80
C ASN A 121 -13.73 -5.07 0.09
N ILE A 122 -12.86 -4.50 0.90
CA ILE A 122 -12.06 -5.24 1.86
C ILE A 122 -12.89 -5.55 3.11
N THR A 123 -13.47 -4.54 3.74
CA THR A 123 -14.14 -4.70 5.04
C THR A 123 -15.39 -5.57 4.98
N ASP A 124 -16.10 -5.57 3.84
CA ASP A 124 -17.31 -6.39 3.66
C ASP A 124 -16.98 -7.85 3.33
N ASN A 125 -15.78 -8.16 2.84
CA ASN A 125 -15.43 -9.49 2.34
C ASN A 125 -14.31 -10.18 3.13
N ALA A 126 -13.58 -9.44 3.96
CA ALA A 126 -12.52 -10.02 4.78
C ALA A 126 -13.09 -10.89 5.90
N PRO A 127 -12.36 -11.93 6.34
CA PRO A 127 -12.82 -12.75 7.47
C PRO A 127 -12.80 -11.93 8.76
N ARG A 128 -13.74 -12.29 9.65
CA ARG A 128 -13.91 -11.59 10.92
C ARG A 128 -12.62 -11.53 11.75
N TRP A 129 -11.86 -12.63 11.78
CA TRP A 129 -10.62 -12.67 12.56
C TRP A 129 -9.60 -11.63 12.10
N TRP A 130 -9.57 -11.33 10.78
CA TRP A 130 -8.68 -10.31 10.22
C TRP A 130 -9.13 -8.91 10.62
N LEU A 131 -10.44 -8.64 10.56
CA LEU A 131 -11.00 -7.35 11.00
C LEU A 131 -10.72 -7.09 12.48
N GLU A 132 -10.86 -8.11 13.31
CA GLU A 132 -10.53 -8.02 14.74
C GLU A 132 -9.05 -7.77 14.96
N HIS A 133 -8.18 -8.41 14.18
CA HIS A 133 -6.73 -8.18 14.21
C HIS A 133 -6.40 -6.73 13.85
N ILE A 134 -7.02 -6.19 12.80
CA ILE A 134 -6.79 -4.80 12.38
C ILE A 134 -7.16 -3.83 13.51
N ILE A 135 -8.32 -4.02 14.13
CA ILE A 135 -8.77 -3.17 15.24
C ILE A 135 -7.78 -3.24 16.40
N THR A 136 -7.41 -4.45 16.79
CA THR A 136 -6.49 -4.66 17.93
C THR A 136 -5.13 -4.03 17.70
N GLU A 137 -4.51 -4.30 16.54
CA GLU A 137 -3.17 -3.78 16.23
C GLU A 137 -3.16 -2.27 16.00
N SER A 138 -4.22 -1.72 15.39
CA SER A 138 -4.30 -0.28 15.10
C SER A 138 -4.48 0.57 16.36
N THR A 139 -4.96 -0.01 17.46
CA THR A 139 -5.15 0.70 18.73
C THR A 139 -3.95 0.61 19.67
N LYS A 140 -2.93 -0.18 19.32
CA LYS A 140 -1.70 -0.27 20.11
C LYS A 140 -0.86 0.99 19.97
N PRO A 141 -0.24 1.49 21.06
CA PRO A 141 0.64 2.65 20.99
C PRO A 141 1.92 2.41 20.20
#